data_e7f5db493cde3fb54bde90f3c8c5140b
#
_entry.id   e7f5db493cde3fb54bde90f3c8c5140b
#
_cell.length_a   1.000
_cell.length_b   1.000
_cell.length_c   1.000
_cell.angle_alpha   90.00
_cell.angle_beta   90.00
_cell.angle_gamma   90.00
#
_symmetry.space_group_name_H-M   'P 1'
#
loop_
_entity.id
_entity.type
_entity.pdbx_description
1 polymer ?
#
loop_
_entity_poly.entity_id
_entity_poly.type
_entity_poly.pdbx_seq_one_letter_code
_entity_poly.pdbx_strand_id
1 'polypeptide(L)' 'MSVQTETSAPDLIWGAKAIAPHLGRTEKGAFSALESGKVPGAKKIAGRWALNLRVYHAAFAAA' A
#
# COMPACT_ATOMS: atom_id res chain seq x y z
N MET A 1 4.66 9.32 -23.03
CA MET A 1 4.44 9.39 -22.50
C MET A 1 4.28 9.48 -21.87
N SER A 2 4.09 9.35 -21.65
CA SER A 2 3.83 9.36 -20.94
C SER A 2 3.37 9.55 -20.19
N VAL A 3 3.07 9.63 -20.25
CA VAL A 3 2.56 9.82 -19.49
C VAL A 3 2.01 9.25 -18.70
N GLN A 4 1.59 8.56 -18.73
CA GLN A 4 1.06 7.94 -17.92
C GLN A 4 1.52 7.58 -16.94
N THR A 5 2.14 7.44 -17.00
CA THR A 5 2.69 7.13 -15.96
C THR A 5 2.60 8.06 -14.99
N GLU A 6 2.53 8.98 -15.25
CA GLU A 6 2.42 9.83 -14.39
C GLU A 6 1.31 9.82 -13.70
N THR A 7 0.43 9.43 -14.20
CA THR A 7 -0.73 9.38 -13.60
C THR A 7 -0.67 8.52 -12.47
N SER A 8 -0.04 7.47 -12.53
CA SER A 8 -0.06 6.63 -11.41
C SER A 8 0.80 7.25 -10.40
N ALA A 9 0.30 7.52 -9.27
CA ALA A 9 1.09 8.02 -8.21
C ALA A 9 2.19 7.02 -7.95
N PRO A 10 3.43 7.42 -8.00
CA PRO A 10 4.52 6.49 -7.79
C PRO A 10 4.52 5.91 -6.38
N ASP A 11 3.84 6.59 -5.46
CA ASP A 11 3.76 6.09 -4.09
C ASP A 11 2.61 5.14 -3.86
N LEU A 12 1.80 4.89 -4.86
CA LEU A 12 0.63 4.05 -4.71
C LEU A 12 0.91 2.65 -5.23
N ILE A 13 0.72 1.65 -4.36
CA ILE A 13 1.00 0.27 -4.68
C ILE A 13 -0.29 -0.52 -4.59
N TRP A 14 -0.53 -1.38 -5.56
CA TRP A 14 -1.77 -2.13 -5.64
C TRP A 14 -1.59 -3.61 -5.39
N GLY A 15 -2.46 -4.18 -4.57
CA GLY A 15 -2.50 -5.61 -4.31
C GLY A 15 -1.63 -6.05 -3.17
N ALA A 16 -2.12 -7.01 -2.38
CA ALA A 16 -1.37 -7.49 -1.22
C ALA A 16 -0.01 -8.05 -1.60
N LYS A 17 0.10 -8.66 -2.77
CA LYS A 17 1.38 -9.24 -3.19
C LYS A 17 2.44 -8.16 -3.35
N ALA A 18 2.07 -7.03 -3.95
CA ALA A 18 3.00 -5.93 -4.15
C ALA A 18 3.26 -5.18 -2.85
N ILE A 19 2.27 -5.13 -1.97
CA ILE A 19 2.38 -4.44 -0.70
C ILE A 19 3.24 -5.21 0.30
N ALA A 20 3.18 -6.53 0.25
CA ALA A 20 3.84 -7.38 1.24
C ALA A 20 5.33 -7.06 1.48
N PRO A 21 6.15 -6.86 0.45
CA PRO A 21 7.56 -6.56 0.70
C PRO A 21 7.76 -5.28 1.50
N HIS A 22 6.87 -4.32 1.31
CA HIS A 22 6.99 -3.04 2.02
C HIS A 22 6.59 -3.17 3.48
N LEU A 23 5.81 -4.19 3.82
CA LEU A 23 5.44 -4.46 5.19
C LEU A 23 6.38 -5.46 5.85
N GLY A 24 7.29 -6.04 5.08
CA GLY A 24 8.16 -7.08 5.59
C GLY A 24 7.42 -8.36 5.94
N ARG A 25 6.36 -8.67 5.20
CA ARG A 25 5.55 -9.84 5.47
C ARG A 25 5.32 -10.66 4.20
N THR A 26 4.81 -11.87 4.39
CA THR A 26 4.39 -12.68 3.25
C THR A 26 3.10 -12.07 2.70
N GLU A 27 2.72 -12.50 1.50
CA GLU A 27 1.50 -12.02 0.89
C GLU A 27 0.30 -12.28 1.80
N LYS A 28 0.24 -13.46 2.38
CA LYS A 28 -0.86 -13.81 3.27
C LYS A 28 -0.86 -12.94 4.52
N GLY A 29 0.32 -12.71 5.09
CA GLY A 29 0.44 -11.85 6.25
C GLY A 29 0.07 -10.41 5.95
N ALA A 30 0.47 -9.93 4.77
CA ALA A 30 0.12 -8.59 4.36
C ALA A 30 -1.39 -8.44 4.18
N PHE A 31 -2.00 -9.43 3.54
CA PHE A 31 -3.44 -9.40 3.35
C PHE A 31 -4.17 -9.36 4.69
N SER A 32 -3.72 -10.16 5.64
CA SER A 32 -4.31 -10.18 6.97
C SER A 32 -4.16 -8.82 7.65
N ALA A 33 -2.99 -8.20 7.54
CA ALA A 33 -2.76 -6.90 8.14
C ALA A 33 -3.65 -5.83 7.50
N LEU A 34 -3.81 -5.89 6.18
CA LEU A 34 -4.68 -4.96 5.48
C LEU A 34 -6.13 -5.12 5.91
N GLU A 35 -6.59 -6.37 6.05
CA GLU A 35 -7.95 -6.63 6.46
C GLU A 35 -8.21 -6.17 7.89
N SER A 36 -7.20 -6.17 8.73
CA SER A 36 -7.37 -5.74 10.11
C SER A 36 -7.41 -4.21 10.24
N GLY A 37 -7.11 -3.50 9.18
CA GLY A 37 -7.14 -2.05 9.20
C GLY A 37 -6.00 -1.40 9.95
N LYS A 38 -4.92 -2.13 10.17
CA LYS A 38 -3.79 -1.60 10.95
C LYS A 38 -2.67 -1.04 10.11
N VAL A 39 -2.85 -0.95 8.80
CA VAL A 39 -1.82 -0.45 7.91
C VAL A 39 -2.17 0.99 7.53
N PRO A 40 -1.41 1.98 8.02
CA PRO A 40 -1.70 3.36 7.67
C PRO A 40 -1.49 3.60 6.19
N GLY A 41 -2.38 4.36 5.57
CA GLY A 41 -2.29 4.66 4.15
C GLY A 41 -2.90 3.60 3.25
N ALA A 42 -3.44 2.51 3.82
CA ALA A 42 -4.04 1.46 3.02
C ALA A 42 -5.54 1.68 2.88
N LYS A 43 -6.05 1.41 1.69
CA LYS A 43 -7.47 1.50 1.42
C LYS A 43 -7.88 0.44 0.43
N LYS A 44 -9.11 -0.02 0.53
CA LYS A 44 -9.64 -0.95 -0.44
C LYS A 44 -10.43 -0.14 -1.46
N ILE A 45 -9.99 -0.15 -2.69
CA ILE A 45 -10.61 0.61 -3.76
C ILE A 45 -11.05 -0.34 -4.85
N ALA A 46 -12.33 -0.37 -5.12
CA ALA A 46 -12.90 -1.23 -6.17
C ALA A 46 -12.48 -2.69 -5.98
N GLY A 47 -12.47 -3.15 -4.75
CA GLY A 47 -12.16 -4.54 -4.44
C GLY A 47 -10.67 -4.86 -4.39
N ARG A 48 -9.80 -3.87 -4.56
CA ARG A 48 -8.36 -4.09 -4.53
C ARG A 48 -7.73 -3.25 -3.43
N TRP A 49 -6.72 -3.80 -2.77
CA TRP A 49 -6.00 -3.06 -1.77
C TRP A 49 -5.00 -2.13 -2.43
N ALA A 50 -4.93 -0.91 -1.94
CA ALA A 50 -3.96 0.07 -2.39
C ALA A 50 -3.26 0.63 -1.16
N LEU A 51 -1.95 0.81 -1.25
CA LEU A 51 -1.16 1.37 -0.16
C LEU A 51 -0.44 2.61 -0.66
N ASN A 52 -0.62 3.71 0.07
CA ASN A 52 0.11 4.93 -0.23
C ASN A 52 1.37 4.93 0.62
N LEU A 53 2.51 4.70 0.00
CA LEU A 53 3.78 4.61 0.72
C LEU A 53 4.15 5.90 1.42
N ARG A 54 3.80 7.02 0.84
CA ARG A 54 4.11 8.31 1.47
C ARG A 54 3.42 8.41 2.83
N VAL A 55 2.14 8.06 2.88
CA VAL A 55 1.38 8.10 4.12
C VAL A 55 1.92 7.07 5.10
N TYR A 56 2.26 5.89 4.58
CA TYR A 56 2.78 4.82 5.41
C TYR A 56 4.10 5.23 6.08
N HIS A 57 5.03 5.79 5.29
CA HIS A 57 6.31 6.22 5.84
C HIS A 57 6.14 7.41 6.79
N ALA A 58 5.22 8.31 6.49
CA ALA A 58 4.96 9.45 7.35
C ALA A 58 4.44 9.01 8.71
N ALA A 59 3.60 7.98 8.71
CA ALA A 59 3.08 7.44 9.97
C ALA A 59 4.20 6.85 10.81
N PHE A 60 5.16 6.20 10.15
CA PHE A 60 6.31 5.66 10.86
C PHE A 60 7.17 6.78 11.42
N ALA A 61 7.41 7.82 10.63
CA ALA A 61 8.23 8.93 11.06
C ALA A 61 7.58 9.71 12.21
N ALA A 62 6.26 9.76 12.22
CA ALA A 62 5.54 10.47 13.26
C ALA A 62 5.44 9.67 14.56
N ALA A 63 5.63 8.38 14.47
CA ALA A 63 5.55 7.53 15.67
C ALA A 63 6.85 7.58 16.52
#